data_b26ae794f4994cbca4fc828ceb111bab
#
_entry.id   b26ae794f4994cbca4fc828ceb111bab
#
_cell.length_a   1.000
_cell.length_b   1.000
_cell.length_c   1.000
_cell.angle_alpha   90.00
_cell.angle_beta   90.00
_cell.angle_gamma   90.00
#
_symmetry.space_group_name_H-M   'P 1'
#
loop_
_entity.id
_entity.type
_entity.pdbx_description
1 polymer ?
#
loop_
_entity_poly.entity_id
_entity_poly.type
_entity_poly.pdbx_seq_one_letter_code
_entity_poly.pdbx_strand_id
1 'polypeptide(L)'
;MMRHVKILAAVSLGAVFLGACGGPAEESAVGVSSVSSVAAVARGVAESPIPEFANTPAQRAAAEFVRAAATPDARLDTTPAEAWRRAAPYTTSELAPHLTVADESGSMPGWWRRLVETDGYVSIEISNITGDEPQAAPPPGSPTPTAAPGEELPLEVMFNRTAHAAGRVPSRGVQTQIWVVTVRDGLVVAFKPESGD
;
A
#
# COMPACT_ATOMS: atom_id res chain seq x y z
N MET A 1 13.53 31.93 29.77
CA MET A 1 14.84 32.00 29.11
C MET A 1 14.64 31.65 27.65
N MET A 2 14.54 32.68 26.81
CA MET A 2 14.37 32.53 25.36
C MET A 2 15.76 32.44 24.71
N ARG A 3 16.03 31.35 23.96
CA ARG A 3 17.22 31.25 23.10
C ARG A 3 16.81 31.46 21.65
N HIS A 4 17.23 32.58 21.09
CA HIS A 4 17.11 32.90 19.68
C HIS A 4 18.18 32.17 18.90
N VAL A 5 17.77 31.35 17.91
CA VAL A 5 18.65 30.75 16.92
C VAL A 5 18.58 31.61 15.66
N LYS A 6 19.73 32.21 15.30
CA LYS A 6 19.92 32.97 14.05
C LYS A 6 20.24 32.02 12.92
N ILE A 7 19.42 32.01 11.87
CA ILE A 7 19.68 31.30 10.63
C ILE A 7 20.46 32.23 9.70
N LEU A 8 21.66 31.82 9.30
CA LEU A 8 22.49 32.47 8.29
C LEU A 8 22.13 31.85 6.92
N ALA A 9 21.66 32.70 6.00
CA ALA A 9 21.47 32.34 4.60
C ALA A 9 22.80 32.59 3.86
N ALA A 10 23.32 31.55 3.19
CA ALA A 10 24.43 31.65 2.26
C ALA A 10 23.89 31.66 0.83
N VAL A 11 24.09 32.81 0.16
CA VAL A 11 23.83 33.00 -1.26
C VAL A 11 25.11 32.65 -2.02
N SER A 12 25.06 31.66 -2.91
CA SER A 12 26.17 31.36 -3.84
C SER A 12 25.78 31.82 -5.25
N LEU A 13 26.42 32.91 -5.71
CA LEU A 13 26.47 33.30 -7.11
C LEU A 13 27.55 32.46 -7.80
N GLY A 14 27.28 31.88 -8.95
CA GLY A 14 28.25 31.11 -9.75
C GLY A 14 27.99 31.19 -11.24
N ALA A 15 28.62 32.16 -11.88
CA ALA A 15 29.26 32.20 -13.19
C ALA A 15 28.56 31.64 -14.44
N VAL A 16 28.22 32.57 -15.30
CA VAL A 16 27.94 32.44 -16.76
C VAL A 16 29.24 32.16 -17.52
N PHE A 17 29.29 31.07 -18.29
CA PHE A 17 30.26 30.87 -19.37
C PHE A 17 29.57 30.94 -20.73
N LEU A 18 29.76 32.02 -21.44
CA LEU A 18 29.54 32.18 -22.87
C LEU A 18 30.75 31.60 -23.61
N GLY A 19 30.56 30.57 -24.38
CA GLY A 19 31.54 30.03 -25.31
C GLY A 19 30.88 29.76 -26.65
N ALA A 20 31.00 30.70 -27.58
CA ALA A 20 30.64 30.52 -28.98
C ALA A 20 31.82 29.92 -29.71
N CYS A 21 31.62 28.79 -30.43
CA CYS A 21 32.34 28.49 -31.68
C CYS A 21 31.60 27.37 -32.41
N GLY A 22 31.28 27.65 -33.66
CA GLY A 22 30.53 26.75 -34.55
C GLY A 22 31.35 25.59 -35.09
N GLY A 23 30.68 24.50 -35.43
CA GLY A 23 31.13 23.36 -36.21
C GLY A 23 29.92 22.55 -36.68
N PRO A 24 30.00 21.91 -37.86
CA PRO A 24 28.84 21.40 -38.57
C PRO A 24 28.21 20.15 -37.91
N ALA A 25 26.92 20.03 -38.18
CA ALA A 25 26.02 18.99 -37.72
C ALA A 25 26.55 17.56 -37.82
N GLU A 26 26.69 16.90 -36.69
CA GLU A 26 26.48 15.45 -36.58
C GLU A 26 25.27 15.22 -35.70
N GLU A 27 24.26 14.64 -36.32
CA GLU A 27 23.00 14.24 -35.77
C GLU A 27 23.24 13.05 -34.82
N SER A 28 23.73 13.34 -33.62
CA SER A 28 23.78 12.35 -32.53
C SER A 28 22.36 12.17 -32.00
N ALA A 29 21.68 11.15 -32.46
CA ALA A 29 20.48 10.62 -31.84
C ALA A 29 20.80 10.34 -30.37
N VAL A 30 20.46 11.30 -29.50
CA VAL A 30 20.42 11.09 -28.07
C VAL A 30 19.29 10.09 -27.83
N GLY A 31 19.68 8.82 -27.77
CA GLY A 31 18.80 7.77 -27.27
C GLY A 31 18.42 8.14 -25.84
N VAL A 32 17.24 8.70 -25.68
CA VAL A 32 16.59 8.81 -24.38
C VAL A 32 16.29 7.38 -23.97
N SER A 33 17.24 6.74 -23.29
CA SER A 33 16.96 5.54 -22.51
C SER A 33 15.96 5.94 -21.44
N SER A 34 14.69 5.80 -21.74
CA SER A 34 13.64 5.77 -20.74
C SER A 34 13.93 4.56 -19.86
N VAL A 35 14.69 4.75 -18.81
CA VAL A 35 14.80 3.82 -17.71
C VAL A 35 13.40 3.80 -17.10
N SER A 36 12.54 2.88 -17.56
CA SER A 36 11.31 2.55 -16.85
C SER A 36 11.76 2.10 -15.46
N SER A 37 11.70 3.02 -14.51
CA SER A 37 11.83 2.71 -13.10
C SER A 37 10.67 1.79 -12.75
N VAL A 38 10.91 0.49 -12.80
CA VAL A 38 9.98 -0.49 -12.25
C VAL A 38 9.89 -0.16 -10.77
N ALA A 39 8.74 0.37 -10.35
CA ALA A 39 8.50 0.67 -8.94
C ALA A 39 8.79 -0.60 -8.13
N ALA A 40 9.63 -0.46 -7.09
CA ALA A 40 9.99 -1.60 -6.26
C ALA A 40 8.73 -2.17 -5.60
N VAL A 41 8.45 -3.43 -5.84
CA VAL A 41 7.32 -4.14 -5.22
C VAL A 41 7.71 -4.47 -3.78
N ALA A 42 6.82 -4.17 -2.82
CA ALA A 42 7.01 -4.55 -1.43
C ALA A 42 7.06 -6.09 -1.32
N ARG A 43 8.03 -6.62 -0.55
CA ARG A 43 8.19 -8.08 -0.36
C ARG A 43 6.92 -8.71 0.17
N GLY A 44 6.28 -8.08 1.16
CA GLY A 44 5.04 -8.57 1.74
C GLY A 44 3.91 -8.69 0.72
N VAL A 45 3.79 -7.74 -0.23
CA VAL A 45 2.81 -7.82 -1.33
C VAL A 45 3.12 -9.01 -2.23
N ALA A 46 4.39 -9.22 -2.58
CA ALA A 46 4.80 -10.33 -3.45
C ALA A 46 4.54 -11.71 -2.80
N GLU A 47 4.67 -11.80 -1.48
CA GLU A 47 4.49 -13.03 -0.70
C GLU A 47 3.05 -13.23 -0.17
N SER A 48 2.11 -12.34 -0.52
CA SER A 48 0.72 -12.37 -0.09
C SER A 48 -0.19 -12.60 -1.31
N PRO A 49 -0.42 -13.84 -1.72
CA PRO A 49 -1.24 -14.14 -2.89
C PRO A 49 -2.70 -13.73 -2.66
N ILE A 50 -3.37 -13.31 -3.73
CA ILE A 50 -4.82 -13.15 -3.72
C ILE A 50 -5.45 -14.55 -3.76
N PRO A 51 -6.35 -14.90 -2.83
CA PRO A 51 -6.93 -16.23 -2.78
C PRO A 51 -7.88 -16.46 -3.96
N GLU A 52 -7.95 -17.72 -4.42
CA GLU A 52 -8.82 -18.10 -5.54
C GLU A 52 -10.31 -17.90 -5.23
N PHE A 53 -10.69 -17.98 -3.95
CA PHE A 53 -12.07 -17.73 -3.54
C PHE A 53 -12.49 -16.25 -3.64
N ALA A 54 -11.56 -15.29 -3.80
CA ALA A 54 -11.86 -13.92 -4.15
C ALA A 54 -12.26 -13.82 -5.63
N ASN A 55 -13.39 -14.41 -5.99
CA ASN A 55 -13.81 -14.65 -7.37
C ASN A 55 -14.73 -13.56 -7.93
N THR A 56 -15.34 -12.72 -7.08
CA THR A 56 -16.13 -11.56 -7.54
C THR A 56 -15.24 -10.31 -7.68
N PRO A 57 -15.61 -9.33 -8.51
CA PRO A 57 -14.88 -8.07 -8.61
C PRO A 57 -14.75 -7.34 -7.27
N ALA A 58 -15.79 -7.34 -6.44
CA ALA A 58 -15.78 -6.69 -5.13
C ALA A 58 -14.83 -7.39 -4.15
N GLN A 59 -14.88 -8.73 -4.07
CA GLN A 59 -13.96 -9.50 -3.21
C GLN A 59 -12.51 -9.33 -3.65
N ARG A 60 -12.25 -9.28 -4.96
CA ARG A 60 -10.90 -9.05 -5.49
C ARG A 60 -10.40 -7.66 -5.15
N ALA A 61 -11.23 -6.62 -5.31
CA ALA A 61 -10.88 -5.26 -4.94
C ALA A 61 -10.56 -5.14 -3.44
N ALA A 62 -11.38 -5.74 -2.57
CA ALA A 62 -11.14 -5.76 -1.14
C ALA A 62 -9.83 -6.50 -0.78
N ALA A 63 -9.57 -7.65 -1.41
CA ALA A 63 -8.36 -8.44 -1.20
C ALA A 63 -7.10 -7.67 -1.63
N GLU A 64 -7.12 -7.03 -2.80
CA GLU A 64 -6.01 -6.23 -3.31
C GLU A 64 -5.73 -5.02 -2.41
N PHE A 65 -6.78 -4.33 -1.96
CA PHE A 65 -6.66 -3.23 -1.02
C PHE A 65 -6.01 -3.68 0.29
N VAL A 66 -6.55 -4.73 0.93
CA VAL A 66 -6.02 -5.24 2.20
C VAL A 66 -4.58 -5.73 2.03
N ARG A 67 -4.28 -6.43 0.93
CA ARG A 67 -2.92 -6.87 0.61
C ARG A 67 -1.95 -5.69 0.54
N ALA A 68 -2.30 -4.63 -0.17
CA ALA A 68 -1.43 -3.47 -0.31
C ALA A 68 -1.26 -2.69 1.00
N ALA A 69 -2.36 -2.50 1.76
CA ALA A 69 -2.37 -1.69 2.97
C ALA A 69 -1.75 -2.41 4.19
N ALA A 70 -1.95 -3.74 4.32
CA ALA A 70 -1.53 -4.49 5.49
C ALA A 70 -0.11 -5.08 5.40
N THR A 71 0.65 -4.80 4.32
CA THR A 71 1.98 -5.36 4.08
C THR A 71 3.09 -4.30 4.07
N PRO A 72 3.37 -3.61 5.20
CA PRO A 72 4.50 -2.67 5.27
C PRO A 72 5.84 -3.39 5.06
N ASP A 73 6.77 -2.70 4.37
CA ASP A 73 8.13 -3.20 4.06
C ASP A 73 9.14 -2.12 4.44
N ALA A 74 9.97 -2.39 5.46
CA ALA A 74 10.92 -1.43 6.01
C ALA A 74 12.01 -0.96 5.03
N ARG A 75 12.16 -1.62 3.87
CA ARG A 75 13.05 -1.13 2.81
C ARG A 75 12.42 0.00 1.98
N LEU A 76 11.09 0.07 1.97
CA LEU A 76 10.33 0.98 1.11
C LEU A 76 9.58 2.03 1.92
N ASP A 77 9.16 1.67 3.12
CA ASP A 77 8.29 2.48 3.97
C ASP A 77 9.10 3.07 5.12
N THR A 78 8.97 4.37 5.37
CA THR A 78 9.55 5.05 6.53
C THR A 78 8.70 4.78 7.78
N THR A 79 7.39 4.59 7.58
CA THR A 79 6.42 4.26 8.63
C THR A 79 5.48 3.14 8.15
N PRO A 80 4.83 2.40 9.07
CA PRO A 80 3.82 1.41 8.67
C PRO A 80 2.67 1.99 7.86
N ALA A 81 2.33 3.26 8.10
CA ALA A 81 1.25 3.95 7.40
C ALA A 81 1.54 4.19 5.92
N GLU A 82 2.81 4.17 5.51
CA GLU A 82 3.16 4.35 4.09
C GLU A 82 2.71 3.18 3.20
N ALA A 83 2.53 1.99 3.78
CA ALA A 83 1.91 0.86 3.08
C ALA A 83 0.51 1.22 2.58
N TRP A 84 -0.23 2.03 3.32
CA TRP A 84 -1.57 2.46 2.96
C TRP A 84 -1.59 3.31 1.68
N ARG A 85 -0.54 4.08 1.40
CA ARG A 85 -0.41 4.82 0.12
C ARG A 85 -0.38 3.88 -1.09
N ARG A 86 0.20 2.69 -0.92
CA ARG A 86 0.21 1.67 -1.98
C ARG A 86 -1.17 1.11 -2.28
N ALA A 87 -2.09 1.24 -1.33
CA ALA A 87 -3.48 0.82 -1.50
C ALA A 87 -4.34 1.86 -2.23
N ALA A 88 -3.87 3.10 -2.40
CA ALA A 88 -4.62 4.17 -3.07
C ALA A 88 -5.16 3.80 -4.47
N PRO A 89 -4.46 3.05 -5.34
CA PRO A 89 -5.00 2.63 -6.64
C PRO A 89 -6.25 1.74 -6.56
N TYR A 90 -6.53 1.15 -5.41
CA TYR A 90 -7.69 0.29 -5.19
C TYR A 90 -8.86 1.03 -4.53
N THR A 91 -8.76 2.35 -4.36
CA THR A 91 -9.75 3.18 -3.67
C THR A 91 -10.32 4.24 -4.59
N THR A 92 -11.45 4.80 -4.18
CA THR A 92 -12.00 5.99 -4.87
C THR A 92 -11.12 7.22 -4.66
N SER A 93 -11.27 8.21 -5.53
CA SER A 93 -10.57 9.50 -5.44
C SER A 93 -10.87 10.27 -4.14
N GLU A 94 -12.03 10.02 -3.54
CA GLU A 94 -12.40 10.61 -2.25
C GLU A 94 -11.65 9.95 -1.08
N LEU A 95 -11.46 8.61 -1.12
CA LEU A 95 -10.80 7.89 -0.03
C LEU A 95 -9.26 7.98 -0.11
N ALA A 96 -8.69 7.97 -1.30
CA ALA A 96 -7.23 7.93 -1.51
C ALA A 96 -6.43 8.98 -0.69
N PRO A 97 -6.85 10.27 -0.61
CA PRO A 97 -6.14 11.26 0.20
C PRO A 97 -6.13 10.95 1.70
N HIS A 98 -7.16 10.26 2.20
CA HIS A 98 -7.30 9.94 3.62
C HIS A 98 -6.43 8.76 4.07
N LEU A 99 -5.93 7.95 3.15
CA LEU A 99 -5.00 6.85 3.46
C LEU A 99 -3.64 7.35 3.98
N THR A 100 -3.30 8.60 3.73
CA THR A 100 -1.99 9.17 4.06
C THR A 100 -1.94 9.84 5.44
N VAL A 101 -3.09 10.06 6.08
CA VAL A 101 -3.20 10.86 7.33
C VAL A 101 -3.03 10.02 8.60
N ALA A 102 -2.85 8.71 8.48
CA ALA A 102 -3.11 7.77 9.56
C ALA A 102 -2.05 7.71 10.68
N ASP A 103 -0.97 8.50 10.70
CA ASP A 103 -0.01 8.41 11.81
C ASP A 103 0.69 9.72 12.20
N GLU A 104 -0.08 10.69 12.68
CA GLU A 104 0.48 11.88 13.35
C GLU A 104 0.83 11.62 14.83
N SER A 105 0.65 10.40 15.33
CA SER A 105 0.87 10.07 16.75
C SER A 105 2.34 10.13 17.19
N GLY A 106 3.27 10.27 16.25
CA GLY A 106 4.70 10.51 16.51
C GLY A 106 5.45 9.38 17.24
N SER A 107 4.76 8.34 17.67
CA SER A 107 5.35 7.20 18.37
C SER A 107 5.47 5.99 17.45
N MET A 108 6.71 5.67 17.08
CA MET A 108 6.99 4.51 16.25
C MET A 108 6.77 3.21 17.04
N PRO A 109 5.85 2.31 16.62
CA PRO A 109 5.60 1.06 17.32
C PRO A 109 6.87 0.21 17.47
N GLY A 110 7.04 -0.44 18.63
CA GLY A 110 8.25 -1.25 18.90
C GLY A 110 8.44 -2.42 17.92
N TRP A 111 7.36 -2.97 17.36
CA TRP A 111 7.45 -3.99 16.33
C TRP A 111 8.00 -3.44 15.02
N TRP A 112 7.64 -2.19 14.65
CA TRP A 112 8.13 -1.54 13.43
C TRP A 112 9.62 -1.23 13.52
N ARG A 113 10.11 -0.72 14.68
CA ARG A 113 11.55 -0.50 14.87
C ARG A 113 12.36 -1.76 14.62
N ARG A 114 11.87 -2.92 15.09
CA ARG A 114 12.55 -4.20 14.82
C ARG A 114 12.57 -4.58 13.34
N LEU A 115 11.51 -4.28 12.60
CA LEU A 115 11.51 -4.49 11.14
C LEU A 115 12.52 -3.59 10.45
N VAL A 116 12.59 -2.30 10.84
CA VAL A 116 13.59 -1.36 10.30
C VAL A 116 15.02 -1.83 10.58
N GLU A 117 15.33 -2.29 11.80
CA GLU A 117 16.65 -2.79 12.18
C GLU A 117 17.10 -4.03 11.37
N THR A 118 16.17 -4.74 10.75
CA THR A 118 16.42 -6.00 10.05
C THR A 118 16.02 -5.98 8.59
N ASP A 119 15.71 -4.81 8.01
CA ASP A 119 15.12 -4.70 6.68
C ASP A 119 13.92 -5.64 6.49
N GLY A 120 13.13 -5.76 7.55
CA GLY A 120 12.01 -6.69 7.65
C GLY A 120 10.78 -6.21 6.88
N TYR A 121 9.79 -7.07 6.80
CA TYR A 121 8.52 -6.79 6.14
C TYR A 121 7.38 -7.59 6.78
N VAL A 122 6.15 -7.27 6.39
CA VAL A 122 4.95 -8.02 6.79
C VAL A 122 4.34 -8.65 5.57
N SER A 123 3.98 -9.93 5.65
CA SER A 123 3.09 -10.61 4.70
C SER A 123 1.75 -10.91 5.35
N ILE A 124 0.74 -11.15 4.52
CA ILE A 124 -0.58 -11.58 4.96
C ILE A 124 -1.04 -12.81 4.19
N GLU A 125 -1.88 -13.60 4.84
CA GLU A 125 -2.62 -14.69 4.23
C GLU A 125 -4.11 -14.43 4.48
N ILE A 126 -4.85 -14.09 3.41
CA ILE A 126 -6.28 -13.88 3.49
C ILE A 126 -6.95 -15.24 3.61
N SER A 127 -7.62 -15.48 4.74
CA SER A 127 -8.26 -16.75 5.06
C SER A 127 -9.76 -16.78 4.75
N ASN A 128 -10.41 -15.61 4.73
CA ASN A 128 -11.83 -15.51 4.42
C ASN A 128 -12.21 -14.12 3.91
N ILE A 129 -13.23 -14.04 3.04
CA ILE A 129 -13.90 -12.81 2.63
C ILE A 129 -15.40 -13.11 2.64
N THR A 130 -16.13 -12.47 3.54
CA THR A 130 -17.58 -12.62 3.65
C THR A 130 -18.26 -11.27 3.40
N GLY A 131 -19.42 -11.28 2.76
CA GLY A 131 -20.29 -10.11 2.60
C GLY A 131 -21.60 -10.33 3.31
N ASP A 132 -22.42 -9.30 3.42
CA ASP A 132 -23.71 -9.31 4.11
C ASP A 132 -24.80 -10.15 3.38
N GLU A 133 -24.51 -10.69 2.22
CA GLU A 133 -25.46 -11.56 1.55
C GLU A 133 -25.36 -13.01 2.04
N PRO A 134 -26.50 -13.62 2.41
CA PRO A 134 -26.56 -15.06 2.62
C PRO A 134 -26.32 -15.74 1.26
N GLN A 135 -25.09 -16.13 0.99
CA GLN A 135 -24.74 -16.89 -0.20
C GLN A 135 -25.35 -18.30 -0.13
N ALA A 136 -26.61 -18.39 -0.52
CA ALA A 136 -27.07 -19.62 -1.12
C ALA A 136 -26.25 -19.78 -2.41
N ALA A 137 -25.40 -20.81 -2.47
CA ALA A 137 -24.65 -21.11 -3.68
C ALA A 137 -25.58 -21.04 -4.90
N PRO A 138 -25.30 -20.21 -5.91
CA PRO A 138 -26.16 -20.12 -7.07
C PRO A 138 -26.26 -21.51 -7.71
N PRO A 139 -27.43 -21.91 -8.20
CA PRO A 139 -27.58 -23.18 -8.90
C PRO A 139 -26.52 -23.30 -10.01
N PRO A 140 -26.02 -24.50 -10.31
CA PRO A 140 -25.05 -24.70 -11.37
C PRO A 140 -25.54 -24.07 -12.69
N GLY A 141 -24.75 -23.15 -13.25
CA GLY A 141 -25.07 -22.44 -14.50
C GLY A 141 -25.76 -21.08 -14.33
N SER A 142 -26.03 -20.63 -13.10
CA SER A 142 -26.49 -19.25 -12.86
C SER A 142 -25.32 -18.27 -13.01
N PRO A 143 -25.56 -17.08 -13.60
CA PRO A 143 -24.55 -16.03 -13.60
C PRO A 143 -24.22 -15.65 -12.16
N THR A 144 -22.93 -15.46 -11.87
CA THR A 144 -22.48 -14.93 -10.57
C THR A 144 -23.20 -13.60 -10.31
N PRO A 145 -23.87 -13.41 -9.16
CA PRO A 145 -24.53 -12.16 -8.88
C PRO A 145 -23.47 -11.04 -8.89
N THR A 146 -23.64 -10.11 -9.79
CA THR A 146 -22.85 -8.88 -9.86
C THR A 146 -23.65 -7.81 -9.12
N ALA A 147 -23.02 -7.10 -8.19
CA ALA A 147 -23.65 -5.97 -7.51
C ALA A 147 -24.25 -5.00 -8.55
N ALA A 148 -25.37 -4.36 -8.21
CA ALA A 148 -25.93 -3.32 -9.05
C ALA A 148 -24.93 -2.15 -9.17
N PRO A 149 -24.88 -1.44 -10.32
CA PRO A 149 -24.04 -0.27 -10.45
C PRO A 149 -24.30 0.75 -9.33
N GLY A 150 -23.22 1.19 -8.65
CA GLY A 150 -23.30 2.13 -7.53
C GLY A 150 -23.70 1.52 -6.18
N GLU A 151 -23.97 0.23 -6.08
CA GLU A 151 -24.26 -0.46 -4.82
C GLU A 151 -22.98 -0.58 -3.97
N GLU A 152 -23.11 -0.25 -2.69
CA GLU A 152 -22.03 -0.39 -1.70
C GLU A 152 -22.14 -1.76 -1.03
N LEU A 153 -21.07 -2.55 -1.15
CA LEU A 153 -20.99 -3.89 -0.56
C LEU A 153 -19.99 -3.87 0.61
N PRO A 154 -20.44 -4.00 1.85
CA PRO A 154 -19.55 -4.24 2.98
C PRO A 154 -19.05 -5.69 2.95
N LEU A 155 -17.74 -5.86 3.02
CA LEU A 155 -17.06 -7.15 3.03
C LEU A 155 -16.19 -7.25 4.28
N GLU A 156 -16.32 -8.34 5.03
CA GLU A 156 -15.38 -8.68 6.08
C GLU A 156 -14.22 -9.48 5.49
N VAL A 157 -13.02 -8.95 5.59
CA VAL A 157 -11.80 -9.62 5.16
C VAL A 157 -11.02 -10.08 6.39
N MET A 158 -10.98 -11.39 6.58
CA MET A 158 -10.18 -12.03 7.64
C MET A 158 -8.83 -12.45 7.07
N PHE A 159 -7.75 -12.08 7.75
CA PHE A 159 -6.40 -12.46 7.33
C PHE A 159 -5.45 -12.67 8.51
N ASN A 160 -4.46 -13.51 8.29
CA ASN A 160 -3.35 -13.75 9.17
C ASN A 160 -2.18 -12.85 8.78
N ARG A 161 -1.61 -12.16 9.74
CA ARG A 161 -0.48 -11.25 9.55
C ARG A 161 0.78 -11.85 10.12
N THR A 162 1.85 -11.92 9.32
CA THR A 162 3.16 -12.42 9.73
C THR A 162 4.23 -11.36 9.51
N ALA A 163 4.99 -11.05 10.57
CA ALA A 163 6.15 -10.17 10.48
C ALA A 163 7.42 -10.99 10.23
N HIS A 164 8.20 -10.62 9.21
CA HIS A 164 9.45 -11.25 8.83
C HIS A 164 10.62 -10.33 9.19
N ALA A 165 11.50 -10.79 10.09
CA ALA A 165 12.68 -10.06 10.51
C ALA A 165 13.91 -10.97 10.35
N ALA A 166 14.98 -10.48 9.73
CA ALA A 166 16.19 -11.28 9.55
C ALA A 166 16.78 -11.72 10.90
N GLY A 167 17.08 -13.02 11.03
CA GLY A 167 17.78 -13.58 12.17
C GLY A 167 16.96 -13.88 13.42
N ARG A 168 15.66 -13.59 13.43
CA ARG A 168 14.77 -13.97 14.55
C ARG A 168 13.38 -14.32 14.02
N VAL A 169 12.87 -15.46 14.47
CA VAL A 169 11.45 -15.75 14.38
C VAL A 169 10.71 -14.62 15.12
N PRO A 170 9.70 -13.96 14.52
CA PRO A 170 8.96 -12.90 15.20
C PRO A 170 8.45 -13.41 16.55
N SER A 171 8.73 -12.67 17.62
CA SER A 171 8.31 -13.04 18.98
C SER A 171 6.80 -12.91 19.22
N ARG A 172 6.06 -12.38 18.24
CA ARG A 172 4.62 -12.41 18.16
C ARG A 172 4.26 -13.30 16.98
N GLY A 173 3.61 -14.41 17.27
CA GLY A 173 3.09 -15.35 16.27
C GLY A 173 2.16 -14.68 15.25
N VAL A 174 1.61 -15.48 14.39
CA VAL A 174 0.57 -15.08 13.42
C VAL A 174 -0.54 -14.33 14.16
N GLN A 175 -0.85 -13.11 13.70
CA GLN A 175 -1.92 -12.29 14.25
C GLN A 175 -3.09 -12.31 13.25
N THR A 176 -4.22 -12.86 13.68
CA THR A 176 -5.46 -12.77 12.89
C THR A 176 -6.05 -11.36 13.02
N GLN A 177 -6.42 -10.77 11.91
CA GLN A 177 -7.11 -9.49 11.84
C GLN A 177 -8.35 -9.61 10.97
N ILE A 178 -9.35 -8.78 11.26
CA ILE A 178 -10.56 -8.63 10.47
C ILE A 178 -10.68 -7.17 10.09
N TRP A 179 -10.87 -6.91 8.79
CA TRP A 179 -11.16 -5.56 8.30
C TRP A 179 -12.51 -5.56 7.59
N VAL A 180 -13.35 -4.60 7.91
CA VAL A 180 -14.55 -4.32 7.13
C VAL A 180 -14.18 -3.36 6.00
N VAL A 181 -14.36 -3.81 4.76
CA VAL A 181 -14.02 -3.06 3.54
C VAL A 181 -15.28 -2.88 2.72
N THR A 182 -15.70 -1.65 2.50
CA THR A 182 -16.86 -1.33 1.66
C THR A 182 -16.40 -1.06 0.24
N VAL A 183 -16.94 -1.81 -0.71
CA VAL A 183 -16.61 -1.73 -2.14
C VAL A 183 -17.81 -1.23 -2.93
N ARG A 184 -17.56 -0.30 -3.86
CA ARG A 184 -18.52 0.20 -4.85
C ARG A 184 -17.86 0.26 -6.21
N ASP A 185 -18.47 -0.33 -7.22
CA ASP A 185 -17.97 -0.37 -8.61
C ASP A 185 -16.51 -0.88 -8.72
N GLY A 186 -16.14 -1.84 -7.88
CA GLY A 186 -14.79 -2.43 -7.86
C GLY A 186 -13.70 -1.57 -7.19
N LEU A 187 -14.07 -0.49 -6.52
CA LEU A 187 -13.17 0.36 -5.74
C LEU A 187 -13.61 0.42 -4.28
N VAL A 188 -12.66 0.51 -3.38
CA VAL A 188 -12.92 0.69 -1.95
C VAL A 188 -13.34 2.12 -1.68
N VAL A 189 -14.51 2.31 -1.06
CA VAL A 189 -15.07 3.61 -0.66
C VAL A 189 -14.90 3.88 0.82
N ALA A 190 -14.81 2.84 1.64
CA ALA A 190 -14.56 2.94 3.08
C ALA A 190 -13.89 1.67 3.60
N PHE A 191 -13.17 1.77 4.70
CA PHE A 191 -12.67 0.61 5.43
C PHE A 191 -12.53 0.91 6.91
N LYS A 192 -12.59 -0.14 7.71
CA LYS A 192 -12.43 -0.09 9.17
C LYS A 192 -11.63 -1.32 9.59
N PRO A 193 -10.39 -1.15 10.10
CA PRO A 193 -9.70 -2.22 10.79
C PRO A 193 -10.44 -2.54 12.08
N GLU A 194 -10.83 -3.79 12.29
CA GLU A 194 -11.28 -4.25 13.59
C GLU A 194 -10.05 -4.68 14.37
N SER A 195 -9.73 -3.92 15.41
CA SER A 195 -8.68 -4.30 16.34
C SER A 195 -9.16 -5.53 17.11
N GLY A 196 -8.57 -6.68 16.84
CA GLY A 196 -8.66 -7.81 17.76
C GLY A 196 -7.94 -7.39 19.06
N ASP A 197 -8.69 -7.34 20.16
CA ASP A 197 -8.18 -7.14 21.51
C ASP A 197 -7.18 -8.24 21.90
#